data_a3c8c0d2c3df4a0d7ced6181537f4ee0
#
_entry.id   a3c8c0d2c3df4a0d7ced6181537f4ee0
#
_cell.length_a   1.000
_cell.length_b   1.000
_cell.length_c   1.000
_cell.angle_alpha   90.00
_cell.angle_beta   90.00
_cell.angle_gamma   90.00
#
_symmetry.space_group_name_H-M   'P 1'
#
loop_
_entity.id
_entity.type
_entity.pdbx_description
1 polymer ?
#
loop_
_entity_poly.entity_id
_entity_poly.type
_entity_poly.pdbx_seq_one_letter_code
_entity_poly.pdbx_strand_id
1 'polypeptide(L)'
;MKTLHRALRVALLALVILGSPACAAAPAVPTPEVADPWTPPRGVDPTLSLPCDQNRRLFEYDAQAPLDIQEIGRKHSSGVTVIDLTYASPKGGRVPALLFVPDGRGPFAGMIFQHGMPSSRYDMRYLAEIYAHVGVVAIAIDAPFNRSEHDNYNPLLFRESDAREQIQLIVDLRRAVDLLLARPDVDPQRLAYLGSSYGGAMGGLLAGVEHRLRGYVLMVGDGGLVSHFSGARIEGLPRDKRDAWLAAMWPIEPLRYVGCAAPAALLFQNGTLDTMVPPVHAIPYQQAGSEPKTMLWYEAGHGLPMAAYEDQAVWLADLIGISPRLSAIPDGVAVVLYTWGLLTAGSLAYLTRSLRRQRQPAGAWFVWALAVIFLGPVAAVAYRLSAGERGDPSSAGVSAARRAVGSAAWAAAGSMLGGVGVLAVLVYAPTLAADSMLRQLVIVTLLPLASAVLVPAAAKALSRSDPVFRDSIRRPILAELASSGLVLAGAYPVVVLGLQRVVGPWLGPFNLEFTYPPLWGALAVGTMAGALVTYPYHLWMIRRGVIRWGSHPAADDARGLAWYWQAALFLAALAAMLAAVMFSTGAA
;
A
#
# COMPACT_ATOMS: atom_id res chain seq x y z
N MET A 1 -21.18 -36.11 9.18
CA MET A 1 -19.72 -36.16 9.08
C MET A 1 -19.21 -35.84 7.68
N LYS A 2 -19.72 -36.41 6.59
CA LYS A 2 -19.23 -36.12 5.20
C LYS A 2 -19.39 -34.65 4.78
N THR A 3 -20.49 -33.98 5.19
CA THR A 3 -20.74 -32.56 4.86
C THR A 3 -19.83 -31.58 5.63
N LEU A 4 -19.48 -31.89 6.87
CA LEU A 4 -18.56 -31.08 7.70
C LEU A 4 -17.12 -31.19 7.18
N HIS A 5 -16.72 -32.39 6.70
CA HIS A 5 -15.42 -32.59 6.05
C HIS A 5 -15.32 -31.83 4.72
N ARG A 6 -16.42 -31.73 3.95
CA ARG A 6 -16.45 -30.92 2.73
C ARG A 6 -16.41 -29.42 3.03
N ALA A 7 -17.18 -28.94 4.02
CA ALA A 7 -17.13 -27.53 4.42
C ALA A 7 -15.77 -27.13 5.02
N LEU A 8 -15.16 -28.03 5.80
CA LEU A 8 -13.79 -27.82 6.34
C LEU A 8 -12.74 -27.83 5.22
N ARG A 9 -12.90 -28.72 4.24
CA ARG A 9 -12.01 -28.74 3.06
C ARG A 9 -12.16 -27.51 2.20
N VAL A 10 -13.37 -27.00 2.01
CA VAL A 10 -13.60 -25.75 1.25
C VAL A 10 -13.07 -24.53 2.02
N ALA A 11 -13.27 -24.46 3.33
CA ALA A 11 -12.70 -23.38 4.15
C ALA A 11 -11.18 -23.48 4.29
N LEU A 12 -10.61 -24.69 4.43
CA LEU A 12 -9.15 -24.89 4.38
C LEU A 12 -8.58 -24.66 2.96
N LEU A 13 -9.31 -25.06 1.90
CA LEU A 13 -8.90 -24.76 0.53
C LEU A 13 -8.92 -23.26 0.26
N ALA A 14 -9.91 -22.53 0.75
CA ALA A 14 -9.95 -21.07 0.67
C ALA A 14 -8.80 -20.42 1.47
N LEU A 15 -8.46 -20.94 2.64
CA LEU A 15 -7.30 -20.47 3.41
C LEU A 15 -5.95 -20.87 2.77
N VAL A 16 -5.89 -22.05 2.15
CA VAL A 16 -4.68 -22.53 1.44
C VAL A 16 -4.53 -21.79 0.10
N ILE A 17 -5.62 -21.45 -0.59
CA ILE A 17 -5.58 -20.63 -1.82
C ILE A 17 -5.18 -19.18 -1.50
N LEU A 18 -5.52 -18.68 -0.29
CA LEU A 18 -5.12 -17.34 0.17
C LEU A 18 -3.74 -17.30 0.85
N GLY A 19 -3.16 -18.45 1.18
CA GLY A 19 -1.93 -18.54 1.98
C GLY A 19 -0.78 -19.34 1.36
N SER A 20 -0.92 -19.87 0.16
CA SER A 20 0.20 -20.50 -0.55
C SER A 20 0.87 -19.45 -1.43
N PRO A 21 2.14 -19.10 -1.18
CA PRO A 21 2.95 -18.59 -2.27
C PRO A 21 3.01 -19.75 -3.28
N ALA A 22 2.31 -19.60 -4.41
CA ALA A 22 2.58 -20.48 -5.54
C ALA A 22 4.06 -20.26 -5.88
N CYS A 23 4.89 -21.27 -5.64
CA CYS A 23 6.16 -21.41 -6.34
C CYS A 23 5.83 -21.66 -7.82
N ALA A 24 5.27 -20.65 -8.48
CA ALA A 24 5.27 -20.57 -9.92
C ALA A 24 6.72 -20.27 -10.30
N ALA A 25 7.30 -21.11 -11.13
CA ALA A 25 8.52 -20.75 -11.84
C ALA A 25 8.30 -19.33 -12.39
N ALA A 26 9.25 -18.43 -12.11
CA ALA A 26 9.18 -17.07 -12.60
C ALA A 26 8.84 -17.13 -14.10
N PRO A 27 7.80 -16.45 -14.58
CA PRO A 27 7.46 -16.49 -15.98
C PRO A 27 8.68 -16.06 -16.76
N ALA A 28 9.00 -16.80 -17.84
CA ALA A 28 10.11 -16.42 -18.72
C ALA A 28 9.86 -14.97 -19.14
N VAL A 29 10.80 -14.09 -18.81
CA VAL A 29 10.74 -12.68 -19.18
C VAL A 29 10.58 -12.65 -20.69
N PRO A 30 9.50 -12.04 -21.23
CA PRO A 30 9.36 -11.93 -22.66
C PRO A 30 10.59 -11.19 -23.20
N THR A 31 11.29 -11.79 -24.15
CA THR A 31 12.33 -11.10 -24.93
C THR A 31 11.61 -10.35 -26.04
N PRO A 32 11.34 -9.04 -25.89
CA PRO A 32 10.80 -8.27 -26.96
C PRO A 32 11.86 -8.13 -28.05
N GLU A 33 11.43 -8.05 -29.30
CA GLU A 33 12.26 -7.53 -30.39
C GLU A 33 12.51 -6.05 -30.07
N VAL A 34 13.64 -5.78 -29.42
CA VAL A 34 13.97 -4.47 -28.89
C VAL A 34 14.48 -3.62 -30.04
N ALA A 35 13.75 -2.57 -30.40
CA ALA A 35 14.33 -1.50 -31.20
C ALA A 35 15.62 -1.02 -30.54
N ASP A 36 16.69 -0.78 -31.30
CA ASP A 36 17.95 -0.28 -30.73
C ASP A 36 17.68 0.91 -29.81
N PRO A 37 17.93 0.80 -28.50
CA PRO A 37 17.63 1.85 -27.53
C PRO A 37 18.41 3.14 -27.80
N TRP A 38 19.42 3.07 -28.64
CA TRP A 38 20.27 4.19 -29.02
C TRP A 38 19.82 4.89 -30.30
N THR A 39 18.79 4.38 -30.98
CA THR A 39 18.25 5.04 -32.17
C THR A 39 17.53 6.32 -31.74
N PRO A 40 17.97 7.51 -32.16
CA PRO A 40 17.31 8.75 -31.81
C PRO A 40 15.90 8.79 -32.43
N PRO A 41 14.90 9.38 -31.73
CA PRO A 41 13.59 9.63 -32.30
C PRO A 41 13.68 10.45 -33.61
N ARG A 42 12.69 10.31 -34.48
CA ARG A 42 12.64 11.10 -35.71
C ARG A 42 12.76 12.60 -35.42
N GLY A 43 13.63 13.29 -36.15
CA GLY A 43 13.87 14.73 -36.00
C GLY A 43 14.95 15.11 -34.98
N VAL A 44 15.57 14.14 -34.32
CA VAL A 44 16.75 14.38 -33.46
C VAL A 44 18.02 14.15 -34.29
N ASP A 45 18.93 15.10 -34.22
CA ASP A 45 20.27 14.95 -34.79
C ASP A 45 21.04 13.84 -34.07
N PRO A 46 21.43 12.75 -34.75
CA PRO A 46 22.18 11.66 -34.13
C PRO A 46 23.54 12.11 -33.57
N THR A 47 24.09 13.24 -34.01
CA THR A 47 25.33 13.82 -33.44
C THR A 47 25.13 14.32 -32.02
N LEU A 48 23.88 14.57 -31.59
CA LEU A 48 23.53 14.85 -30.18
C LEU A 48 23.50 13.58 -29.32
N SER A 49 23.69 12.39 -29.90
CA SER A 49 23.82 11.11 -29.19
C SER A 49 25.19 10.91 -28.60
N LEU A 50 25.72 11.91 -27.92
CA LEU A 50 27.06 11.87 -27.34
C LEU A 50 27.11 10.95 -26.10
N PRO A 51 28.26 10.29 -25.86
CA PRO A 51 28.50 9.57 -24.61
C PRO A 51 28.22 10.44 -23.39
N CYS A 52 27.83 9.83 -22.27
CA CYS A 52 27.47 10.55 -21.05
C CYS A 52 28.58 11.48 -20.52
N ASP A 53 29.84 11.18 -20.76
CA ASP A 53 30.98 12.01 -20.37
C ASP A 53 31.04 13.36 -21.09
N GLN A 54 30.59 13.42 -22.35
CA GLN A 54 30.59 14.68 -23.13
C GLN A 54 29.51 15.64 -22.67
N ASN A 55 28.42 15.15 -22.13
CA ASN A 55 27.30 15.95 -21.63
C ASN A 55 27.39 16.24 -20.12
N ARG A 56 28.40 15.74 -19.40
CA ARG A 56 28.57 15.96 -17.96
C ARG A 56 28.57 17.43 -17.56
N ARG A 57 29.10 18.30 -18.40
CA ARG A 57 29.13 19.76 -18.17
C ARG A 57 27.74 20.38 -17.97
N LEU A 58 26.66 19.74 -18.46
CA LEU A 58 25.30 20.21 -18.21
C LEU A 58 24.94 20.16 -16.73
N PHE A 59 25.57 19.24 -16.00
CA PHE A 59 25.32 18.96 -14.59
C PHE A 59 26.41 19.52 -13.67
N GLU A 60 27.35 20.32 -14.22
CA GLU A 60 28.37 21.00 -13.42
C GLU A 60 27.74 22.10 -12.57
N TYR A 61 28.29 22.28 -11.38
CA TYR A 61 27.90 23.29 -10.42
C TYR A 61 29.08 23.58 -9.47
N ASP A 62 29.04 24.71 -8.77
CA ASP A 62 29.99 25.02 -7.72
C ASP A 62 29.67 24.23 -6.44
N ALA A 63 30.43 23.17 -6.20
CA ALA A 63 30.29 22.32 -5.02
C ALA A 63 30.71 23.03 -3.72
N GLN A 64 31.49 24.13 -3.81
CA GLN A 64 31.92 24.92 -2.67
C GLN A 64 30.92 26.02 -2.26
N ALA A 65 29.91 26.28 -3.10
CA ALA A 65 28.86 27.22 -2.75
C ALA A 65 28.16 26.79 -1.43
N PRO A 66 27.76 27.73 -0.56
CA PRO A 66 27.05 27.38 0.67
C PRO A 66 25.79 26.54 0.42
N LEU A 67 25.57 25.55 1.27
CA LEU A 67 24.33 24.76 1.24
C LEU A 67 23.11 25.61 1.63
N ASP A 68 23.30 26.65 2.43
CA ASP A 68 22.26 27.54 2.95
C ASP A 68 21.02 26.74 3.44
N ILE A 69 21.27 25.81 4.37
CA ILE A 69 20.23 24.95 4.93
C ILE A 69 19.32 25.79 5.83
N GLN A 70 18.01 25.72 5.57
CA GLN A 70 16.98 26.37 6.39
C GLN A 70 16.05 25.29 6.92
N GLU A 71 16.06 25.09 8.22
CA GLU A 71 15.15 24.16 8.90
C GLU A 71 13.76 24.82 9.01
N ILE A 72 12.72 24.10 8.54
CA ILE A 72 11.32 24.53 8.62
C ILE A 72 10.67 23.92 9.86
N GLY A 73 10.99 22.67 10.17
CA GLY A 73 10.44 21.97 11.31
C GLY A 73 11.20 20.69 11.64
N ARG A 74 11.01 20.24 12.88
CA ARG A 74 11.68 19.04 13.40
C ARG A 74 10.72 18.23 14.25
N LYS A 75 10.71 16.91 14.05
CA LYS A 75 9.94 15.99 14.86
C LYS A 75 10.79 14.77 15.20
N HIS A 76 10.89 14.46 16.49
CA HIS A 76 11.50 13.21 16.94
C HIS A 76 10.42 12.20 17.30
N SER A 77 10.55 10.96 16.84
CA SER A 77 9.63 9.87 17.14
C SER A 77 10.31 8.52 16.91
N SER A 78 10.13 7.59 17.83
CA SER A 78 10.53 6.18 17.66
C SER A 78 12.00 5.98 17.25
N GLY A 79 12.92 6.79 17.79
CA GLY A 79 14.37 6.64 17.52
C GLY A 79 14.85 7.28 16.23
N VAL A 80 14.00 8.09 15.57
CA VAL A 80 14.35 8.85 14.37
C VAL A 80 13.94 10.31 14.52
N THR A 81 14.83 11.22 14.15
CA THR A 81 14.53 12.65 14.01
C THR A 81 14.27 12.97 12.54
N VAL A 82 13.06 13.42 12.23
CA VAL A 82 12.68 13.91 10.91
C VAL A 82 12.76 15.42 10.89
N ILE A 83 13.55 15.97 9.98
CA ILE A 83 13.78 17.41 9.81
C ILE A 83 13.22 17.82 8.44
N ASP A 84 12.20 18.67 8.44
CA ASP A 84 11.75 19.34 7.22
C ASP A 84 12.64 20.56 7.01
N LEU A 85 13.28 20.64 5.86
CA LEU A 85 14.25 21.68 5.55
C LEU A 85 14.24 22.06 4.07
N THR A 86 14.88 23.17 3.76
CA THR A 86 15.27 23.50 2.39
C THR A 86 16.77 23.77 2.32
N TYR A 87 17.36 23.55 1.14
CA TYR A 87 18.73 23.96 0.84
C TYR A 87 18.80 24.68 -0.51
N ALA A 88 19.88 25.44 -0.73
CA ALA A 88 20.04 26.21 -1.96
C ALA A 88 20.30 25.31 -3.16
N SER A 89 19.55 25.49 -4.25
CA SER A 89 19.84 24.86 -5.54
C SER A 89 20.90 25.64 -6.29
N PRO A 90 21.98 25.00 -6.77
CA PRO A 90 22.97 25.67 -7.61
C PRO A 90 22.42 26.20 -8.95
N LYS A 91 21.27 25.68 -9.38
CA LYS A 91 20.55 26.14 -10.58
C LYS A 91 19.48 27.20 -10.27
N GLY A 92 19.42 27.67 -9.03
CA GLY A 92 18.49 28.70 -8.55
C GLY A 92 17.31 28.16 -7.74
N GLY A 93 16.82 29.02 -6.84
CA GLY A 93 15.75 28.64 -5.94
C GLY A 93 16.20 27.75 -4.77
N ARG A 94 15.24 27.12 -4.12
CA ARG A 94 15.45 26.24 -2.97
C ARG A 94 14.87 24.85 -3.21
N VAL A 95 15.52 23.85 -2.64
CA VAL A 95 15.13 22.45 -2.71
C VAL A 95 14.48 22.05 -1.40
N PRO A 96 13.17 21.78 -1.37
CA PRO A 96 12.51 21.23 -0.20
C PRO A 96 12.95 19.77 0.02
N ALA A 97 13.25 19.42 1.27
CA ALA A 97 13.73 18.09 1.63
C ALA A 97 13.23 17.64 3.00
N LEU A 98 13.10 16.32 3.16
CA LEU A 98 12.96 15.66 4.45
C LEU A 98 14.26 14.91 4.76
N LEU A 99 14.88 15.24 5.89
CA LEU A 99 16.08 14.57 6.38
C LEU A 99 15.72 13.72 7.59
N PHE A 100 16.06 12.43 7.55
CA PHE A 100 15.82 11.46 8.58
C PHE A 100 17.14 11.09 9.23
N VAL A 101 17.25 11.33 10.52
CA VAL A 101 18.47 11.09 11.29
C VAL A 101 18.18 10.04 12.37
N PRO A 102 18.83 8.87 12.33
CA PRO A 102 18.67 7.85 13.37
C PRO A 102 19.27 8.32 14.70
N ASP A 103 18.75 7.79 15.80
CA ASP A 103 19.38 7.95 17.11
C ASP A 103 20.72 7.18 17.17
N GLY A 104 21.62 7.64 18.01
CA GLY A 104 22.90 6.98 18.26
C GLY A 104 24.10 7.79 17.82
N ARG A 105 25.25 7.11 17.81
CA ARG A 105 26.54 7.71 17.42
C ARG A 105 26.96 7.10 16.10
N GLY A 106 26.96 7.90 15.02
CA GLY A 106 27.49 7.47 13.72
C GLY A 106 28.95 6.96 13.82
N PRO A 107 29.59 6.71 12.69
CA PRO A 107 29.14 7.12 11.36
C PRO A 107 28.08 6.19 10.77
N PHE A 108 27.00 6.77 10.30
CA PHE A 108 25.90 6.09 9.63
C PHE A 108 26.14 5.97 8.12
N ALA A 109 25.46 5.03 7.46
CA ALA A 109 25.34 5.08 6.01
C ALA A 109 24.45 6.27 5.61
N GLY A 110 24.62 6.78 4.39
CA GLY A 110 23.77 7.85 3.84
C GLY A 110 23.00 7.39 2.62
N MET A 111 21.71 7.76 2.52
CA MET A 111 20.90 7.44 1.34
C MET A 111 20.06 8.63 0.86
N ILE A 112 19.95 8.75 -0.45
CA ILE A 112 19.10 9.72 -1.12
C ILE A 112 17.90 8.99 -1.70
N PHE A 113 16.71 9.55 -1.46
CA PHE A 113 15.44 9.00 -1.94
C PHE A 113 14.78 9.97 -2.91
N GLN A 114 14.41 9.48 -4.11
CA GLN A 114 13.71 10.25 -5.12
C GLN A 114 12.37 9.63 -5.46
N HIS A 115 11.33 10.43 -5.32
CA HIS A 115 9.94 10.04 -5.60
C HIS A 115 9.66 9.86 -7.10
N GLY A 116 8.55 9.17 -7.39
CA GLY A 116 7.95 9.06 -8.71
C GLY A 116 7.14 10.31 -9.09
N MET A 117 6.29 10.17 -10.10
CA MET A 117 5.29 11.17 -10.47
C MET A 117 3.88 10.55 -10.44
N PRO A 118 2.85 11.30 -10.14
CA PRO A 118 2.77 12.65 -9.57
C PRO A 118 2.89 12.57 -8.04
N SER A 119 4.07 12.82 -7.49
CA SER A 119 4.42 12.49 -6.12
C SER A 119 5.39 13.52 -5.55
N SER A 120 5.73 13.43 -4.25
CA SER A 120 6.60 14.37 -3.55
C SER A 120 7.55 13.66 -2.58
N ARG A 121 8.45 14.43 -1.94
CA ARG A 121 9.32 13.95 -0.86
C ARG A 121 8.54 13.22 0.25
N TYR A 122 7.27 13.55 0.45
CA TYR A 122 6.43 12.93 1.49
C TYR A 122 6.09 11.48 1.19
N ASP A 123 6.01 11.08 -0.08
CA ASP A 123 5.73 9.69 -0.45
C ASP A 123 6.92 8.76 -0.21
N MET A 124 8.15 9.35 -0.21
CA MET A 124 9.37 8.61 0.17
C MET A 124 9.56 8.52 1.69
N ARG A 125 8.75 9.25 2.47
CA ARG A 125 8.90 9.36 3.92
C ARG A 125 8.95 8.01 4.61
N TYR A 126 7.99 7.13 4.32
CA TYR A 126 7.89 5.83 5.00
C TYR A 126 9.11 4.95 4.72
N LEU A 127 9.56 4.92 3.46
CA LEU A 127 10.71 4.13 3.09
C LEU A 127 12.00 4.70 3.71
N ALA A 128 12.19 6.01 3.63
CA ALA A 128 13.33 6.69 4.25
C ALA A 128 13.37 6.50 5.78
N GLU A 129 12.22 6.54 6.45
CA GLU A 129 12.11 6.31 7.89
C GLU A 129 12.46 4.86 8.28
N ILE A 130 12.04 3.87 7.47
CA ILE A 130 12.44 2.46 7.64
C ILE A 130 13.96 2.30 7.55
N TYR A 131 14.59 2.89 6.56
CA TYR A 131 16.04 2.84 6.43
C TYR A 131 16.75 3.60 7.55
N ALA A 132 16.17 4.69 8.06
CA ALA A 132 16.71 5.38 9.23
C ALA A 132 16.72 4.47 10.46
N HIS A 133 15.69 3.65 10.68
CA HIS A 133 15.67 2.67 11.79
C HIS A 133 16.78 1.62 11.71
N VAL A 134 17.35 1.38 10.55
CA VAL A 134 18.49 0.44 10.39
C VAL A 134 19.84 1.15 10.26
N GLY A 135 19.92 2.42 10.68
CA GLY A 135 21.19 3.17 10.79
C GLY A 135 21.59 3.90 9.51
N VAL A 136 20.61 4.44 8.79
CA VAL A 136 20.84 5.27 7.60
C VAL A 136 20.42 6.72 7.88
N VAL A 137 21.27 7.69 7.60
CA VAL A 137 20.85 9.08 7.42
C VAL A 137 20.24 9.20 6.02
N ALA A 138 18.94 9.40 5.96
CA ALA A 138 18.20 9.42 4.71
C ALA A 138 17.73 10.84 4.36
N ILE A 139 17.80 11.21 3.08
CA ILE A 139 17.26 12.47 2.58
C ILE A 139 16.34 12.22 1.38
N ALA A 140 15.12 12.76 1.44
CA ALA A 140 14.16 12.74 0.33
C ALA A 140 13.93 14.18 -0.14
N ILE A 141 14.01 14.45 -1.46
CA ILE A 141 13.86 15.80 -2.01
C ILE A 141 12.66 15.89 -2.96
N ASP A 142 12.11 17.11 -3.11
CA ASP A 142 11.14 17.38 -4.17
C ASP A 142 11.84 17.65 -5.51
N ALA A 143 11.32 17.02 -6.57
CA ALA A 143 11.70 17.38 -7.92
C ALA A 143 11.20 18.80 -8.29
N PRO A 144 11.84 19.50 -9.25
CA PRO A 144 11.43 20.85 -9.63
C PRO A 144 9.96 21.00 -10.00
N PHE A 145 9.37 20.03 -10.69
CA PHE A 145 7.96 20.06 -11.09
C PHE A 145 6.98 20.02 -9.91
N ASN A 146 7.44 19.64 -8.72
CA ASN A 146 6.62 19.55 -7.51
C ASN A 146 6.89 20.68 -6.50
N ARG A 147 7.63 21.71 -6.88
CA ARG A 147 7.88 22.89 -6.04
C ARG A 147 6.76 23.91 -6.22
N SER A 148 6.49 24.70 -5.19
CA SER A 148 5.32 25.59 -5.06
C SER A 148 5.04 26.57 -6.22
N GLU A 149 6.00 26.78 -7.09
CA GLU A 149 5.87 27.65 -8.26
C GLU A 149 5.24 26.94 -9.47
N HIS A 150 5.07 25.62 -9.40
CA HIS A 150 4.60 24.77 -10.51
C HIS A 150 3.49 23.86 -10.00
N ASP A 151 2.25 24.24 -10.22
CA ASP A 151 1.05 23.41 -9.93
C ASP A 151 0.94 22.16 -10.84
N ASN A 152 2.03 21.75 -11.46
CA ASN A 152 2.03 20.69 -12.46
C ASN A 152 2.84 19.49 -11.97
N TYR A 153 2.20 18.51 -11.38
CA TYR A 153 2.77 17.21 -10.98
C TYR A 153 3.30 16.34 -12.15
N ASN A 154 3.61 16.94 -13.29
CA ASN A 154 4.12 16.26 -14.47
C ASN A 154 5.45 16.87 -14.92
N PRO A 155 6.55 16.09 -14.97
CA PRO A 155 7.87 16.56 -15.37
C PRO A 155 8.00 16.89 -16.85
N LEU A 156 7.05 16.45 -17.70
CA LEU A 156 7.09 16.63 -19.15
C LEU A 156 5.83 17.33 -19.64
N LEU A 157 5.93 18.63 -19.84
CA LEU A 157 4.86 19.49 -20.33
C LEU A 157 5.09 19.97 -21.78
N PHE A 158 6.17 19.46 -22.42
CA PHE A 158 6.62 19.85 -23.75
C PHE A 158 6.95 21.35 -23.85
N ARG A 159 7.56 21.87 -22.78
CA ARG A 159 8.03 23.25 -22.66
C ARG A 159 9.57 23.30 -22.77
N GLU A 160 10.09 24.45 -23.08
CA GLU A 160 11.54 24.70 -23.04
C GLU A 160 12.13 24.51 -21.62
N SER A 161 11.32 24.65 -20.59
CA SER A 161 11.73 24.43 -19.21
C SER A 161 12.00 22.96 -18.87
N ASP A 162 11.38 22.00 -19.57
CA ASP A 162 11.44 20.58 -19.21
C ASP A 162 12.89 20.10 -19.06
N ALA A 163 13.73 20.34 -20.06
CA ALA A 163 15.13 19.93 -20.02
C ALA A 163 15.89 20.61 -18.86
N ARG A 164 15.64 21.89 -18.61
CA ARG A 164 16.27 22.63 -17.51
C ARG A 164 15.88 22.07 -16.16
N GLU A 165 14.61 21.69 -15.98
CA GLU A 165 14.09 21.10 -14.74
C GLU A 165 14.69 19.71 -14.48
N GLN A 166 14.86 18.89 -15.54
CA GLN A 166 15.53 17.59 -15.40
C GLN A 166 17.02 17.78 -15.02
N ILE A 167 17.73 18.70 -15.67
CA ILE A 167 19.12 19.04 -15.33
C ILE A 167 19.19 19.57 -13.89
N GLN A 168 18.27 20.45 -13.50
CA GLN A 168 18.19 20.98 -12.13
C GLN A 168 17.99 19.87 -11.12
N LEU A 169 17.07 18.91 -11.35
CA LEU A 169 16.88 17.78 -10.46
C LEU A 169 18.18 17.02 -10.23
N ILE A 170 18.93 16.70 -11.28
CA ILE A 170 20.20 15.99 -11.16
C ILE A 170 21.22 16.78 -10.35
N VAL A 171 21.32 18.07 -10.58
CA VAL A 171 22.23 18.95 -9.80
C VAL A 171 21.78 19.03 -8.33
N ASP A 172 20.47 19.10 -8.07
CA ASP A 172 19.91 19.13 -6.71
C ASP A 172 20.13 17.81 -5.96
N LEU A 173 20.04 16.67 -6.65
CA LEU A 173 20.39 15.36 -6.09
C LEU A 173 21.88 15.26 -5.76
N ARG A 174 22.76 15.76 -6.64
CA ARG A 174 24.19 15.86 -6.37
C ARG A 174 24.49 16.79 -5.18
N ARG A 175 23.69 17.85 -5.04
CA ARG A 175 23.77 18.76 -3.90
C ARG A 175 23.28 18.12 -2.60
N ALA A 176 22.32 17.19 -2.66
CA ALA A 176 21.94 16.36 -1.52
C ALA A 176 23.07 15.39 -1.10
N VAL A 177 23.89 14.91 -2.06
CA VAL A 177 25.14 14.19 -1.73
C VAL A 177 26.09 15.09 -0.95
N ASP A 178 26.29 16.35 -1.37
CA ASP A 178 27.14 17.31 -0.64
C ASP A 178 26.61 17.54 0.78
N LEU A 179 25.30 17.64 0.97
CA LEU A 179 24.66 17.79 2.27
C LEU A 179 24.94 16.59 3.19
N LEU A 180 24.84 15.37 2.67
CA LEU A 180 25.17 14.17 3.43
C LEU A 180 26.66 14.12 3.79
N LEU A 181 27.53 14.46 2.84
CA LEU A 181 28.98 14.46 3.05
C LEU A 181 29.48 15.58 4.02
N ALA A 182 28.72 16.67 4.14
CA ALA A 182 29.03 17.73 5.11
C ALA A 182 28.66 17.32 6.55
N ARG A 183 27.99 16.22 6.77
CA ARG A 183 27.59 15.73 8.09
C ARG A 183 28.70 14.89 8.73
N PRO A 184 29.10 15.17 9.97
CA PRO A 184 30.15 14.41 10.66
C PRO A 184 29.67 13.01 11.11
N ASP A 185 28.36 12.78 11.12
CA ASP A 185 27.73 11.52 11.51
C ASP A 185 27.42 10.59 10.32
N VAL A 186 27.82 10.96 9.10
CA VAL A 186 27.68 10.14 7.87
C VAL A 186 29.04 9.63 7.40
N ASP A 187 29.11 8.35 7.08
CA ASP A 187 30.29 7.73 6.47
C ASP A 187 30.33 8.04 4.96
N PRO A 188 31.33 8.79 4.47
CA PRO A 188 31.41 9.15 3.06
C PRO A 188 31.61 7.97 2.10
N GLN A 189 32.02 6.80 2.62
CA GLN A 189 32.24 5.59 1.84
C GLN A 189 30.99 4.70 1.77
N ARG A 190 29.87 5.09 2.41
CA ARG A 190 28.66 4.27 2.57
C ARG A 190 27.42 5.02 2.10
N LEU A 191 27.50 5.58 0.88
CA LEU A 191 26.40 6.35 0.29
C LEU A 191 25.71 5.57 -0.82
N ALA A 192 24.37 5.65 -0.89
CA ALA A 192 23.57 5.03 -1.95
C ALA A 192 22.38 5.92 -2.36
N TYR A 193 21.76 5.56 -3.47
CA TYR A 193 20.57 6.20 -4.01
C TYR A 193 19.43 5.18 -4.14
N LEU A 194 18.21 5.62 -3.94
CA LEU A 194 17.00 4.86 -4.22
C LEU A 194 15.97 5.77 -4.90
N GLY A 195 15.54 5.38 -6.08
CA GLY A 195 14.50 6.09 -6.82
C GLY A 195 13.38 5.16 -7.29
N SER A 196 12.14 5.64 -7.22
CA SER A 196 10.96 4.90 -7.66
C SER A 196 10.33 5.56 -8.90
N SER A 197 9.95 4.76 -9.90
CA SER A 197 9.28 5.23 -11.10
C SER A 197 10.10 6.32 -11.83
N TYR A 198 9.61 7.55 -11.93
CA TYR A 198 10.38 8.69 -12.42
C TYR A 198 11.72 8.83 -11.66
N GLY A 199 11.74 8.65 -10.34
CA GLY A 199 13.00 8.62 -9.57
C GLY A 199 13.90 7.47 -9.99
N GLY A 200 13.35 6.31 -10.37
CA GLY A 200 14.09 5.18 -10.91
C GLY A 200 14.74 5.50 -12.27
N ALA A 201 14.02 6.20 -13.14
CA ALA A 201 14.54 6.69 -14.41
C ALA A 201 15.66 7.71 -14.20
N MET A 202 15.40 8.76 -13.40
CA MET A 202 16.37 9.83 -13.12
C MET A 202 17.60 9.32 -12.36
N GLY A 203 17.44 8.21 -11.61
CA GLY A 203 18.55 7.53 -10.97
C GLY A 203 19.62 7.02 -11.93
N GLY A 204 19.24 6.56 -13.12
CA GLY A 204 20.20 6.15 -14.14
C GLY A 204 20.94 7.33 -14.78
N LEU A 205 20.26 8.46 -14.95
CA LEU A 205 20.93 9.70 -15.36
C LEU A 205 21.91 10.16 -14.28
N LEU A 206 21.48 10.15 -13.01
CA LEU A 206 22.34 10.49 -11.88
C LEU A 206 23.56 9.56 -11.80
N ALA A 207 23.36 8.25 -11.99
CA ALA A 207 24.43 7.25 -11.94
C ALA A 207 25.56 7.52 -12.94
N GLY A 208 25.21 8.06 -14.12
CA GLY A 208 26.21 8.40 -15.13
C GLY A 208 27.03 9.66 -14.84
N VAL A 209 26.63 10.48 -13.84
CA VAL A 209 27.28 11.79 -13.57
C VAL A 209 27.70 11.98 -12.10
N GLU A 210 27.22 11.13 -11.19
CA GLU A 210 27.55 11.18 -9.75
C GLU A 210 28.22 9.86 -9.31
N HIS A 211 29.51 9.89 -9.03
CA HIS A 211 30.31 8.71 -8.75
C HIS A 211 30.74 8.56 -7.27
N ARG A 212 30.24 9.43 -6.39
CA ARG A 212 30.48 9.33 -4.94
C ARG A 212 29.57 8.32 -4.24
N LEU A 213 28.52 7.86 -4.93
CA LEU A 213 27.61 6.83 -4.44
C LEU A 213 28.12 5.44 -4.77
N ARG A 214 27.96 4.51 -3.85
CA ARG A 214 28.36 3.10 -4.01
C ARG A 214 27.40 2.32 -4.90
N GLY A 215 26.13 2.73 -4.93
CA GLY A 215 25.15 2.11 -5.77
C GLY A 215 23.80 2.78 -5.83
N TYR A 216 22.99 2.29 -6.75
CA TYR A 216 21.70 2.86 -7.14
C TYR A 216 20.64 1.78 -7.18
N VAL A 217 19.57 1.96 -6.42
CA VAL A 217 18.35 1.15 -6.51
C VAL A 217 17.37 1.86 -7.43
N LEU A 218 17.06 1.24 -8.56
CA LEU A 218 16.24 1.77 -9.64
C LEU A 218 14.94 0.96 -9.71
N MET A 219 13.93 1.41 -8.95
CA MET A 219 12.65 0.70 -8.83
C MET A 219 11.68 1.16 -9.89
N VAL A 220 11.02 0.21 -10.55
CA VAL A 220 9.91 0.39 -11.50
C VAL A 220 10.11 1.57 -12.46
N GLY A 221 11.35 1.78 -12.86
CA GLY A 221 11.76 2.83 -13.78
C GLY A 221 12.20 2.29 -15.13
N ASP A 222 12.21 3.16 -16.11
CA ASP A 222 12.91 2.98 -17.38
C ASP A 222 13.72 4.23 -17.72
N GLY A 223 14.58 4.14 -18.70
CA GLY A 223 15.44 5.24 -19.11
C GLY A 223 14.82 6.21 -20.11
N GLY A 224 13.55 6.06 -20.44
CA GLY A 224 12.93 6.65 -21.61
C GLY A 224 12.06 7.89 -21.34
N LEU A 225 12.65 9.04 -21.03
CA LEU A 225 11.89 10.31 -20.96
C LEU A 225 11.36 10.72 -22.35
N VAL A 226 12.18 10.56 -23.37
CA VAL A 226 11.84 10.88 -24.75
C VAL A 226 11.21 9.70 -25.44
N SER A 227 11.81 8.53 -25.30
CA SER A 227 11.42 7.34 -26.07
C SER A 227 10.13 6.68 -25.55
N HIS A 228 9.81 6.85 -24.27
CA HIS A 228 8.62 6.24 -23.66
C HIS A 228 7.63 7.27 -23.09
N PHE A 229 8.04 8.11 -22.11
CA PHE A 229 7.10 9.02 -21.44
C PHE A 229 6.53 10.12 -22.34
N SER A 230 7.26 10.56 -23.36
CA SER A 230 6.74 11.53 -24.32
C SER A 230 5.63 10.93 -25.18
N GLY A 231 5.76 9.67 -25.57
CA GLY A 231 4.76 8.87 -26.28
C GLY A 231 4.07 9.60 -27.43
N ALA A 232 2.82 9.25 -27.68
CA ALA A 232 2.01 9.86 -28.74
C ALA A 232 1.74 11.37 -28.56
N ARG A 233 1.98 11.93 -27.36
CA ARG A 233 1.77 13.36 -27.10
C ARG A 233 2.70 14.24 -27.92
N ILE A 234 3.93 13.79 -28.13
CA ILE A 234 4.94 14.54 -28.89
C ILE A 234 4.58 14.65 -30.37
N GLU A 235 3.90 13.64 -30.91
CA GLU A 235 3.47 13.63 -32.31
C GLU A 235 2.40 14.69 -32.61
N GLY A 236 1.61 15.07 -31.59
CA GLY A 236 0.60 16.11 -31.69
C GLY A 236 1.14 17.54 -31.64
N LEU A 237 2.45 17.74 -31.39
CA LEU A 237 3.05 19.07 -31.35
C LEU A 237 3.35 19.62 -32.77
N PRO A 238 3.32 20.95 -32.95
CA PRO A 238 3.90 21.60 -34.11
C PRO A 238 5.35 21.14 -34.32
N ARG A 239 5.75 20.93 -35.55
CA ARG A 239 7.03 20.32 -35.91
C ARG A 239 8.22 21.05 -35.29
N ASP A 240 8.24 22.37 -35.40
CA ASP A 240 9.28 23.23 -34.83
C ASP A 240 9.42 23.07 -33.32
N LYS A 241 8.32 23.06 -32.59
CA LYS A 241 8.30 22.85 -31.12
C LYS A 241 8.73 21.44 -30.74
N ARG A 242 8.25 20.43 -31.48
CA ARG A 242 8.65 19.05 -31.28
C ARG A 242 10.16 18.86 -31.47
N ASP A 243 10.69 19.34 -32.58
CA ASP A 243 12.10 19.17 -32.95
C ASP A 243 12.99 19.93 -31.93
N ALA A 244 12.61 21.13 -31.51
CA ALA A 244 13.31 21.87 -30.44
C ALA A 244 13.29 21.15 -29.09
N TRP A 245 12.14 20.61 -28.70
CA TRP A 245 12.01 19.86 -27.44
C TRP A 245 12.84 18.58 -27.46
N LEU A 246 12.78 17.81 -28.55
CA LEU A 246 13.59 16.60 -28.73
C LEU A 246 15.10 16.91 -28.68
N ALA A 247 15.55 17.98 -29.34
CA ALA A 247 16.94 18.40 -29.30
C ALA A 247 17.42 18.77 -27.89
N ALA A 248 16.53 19.32 -27.05
CA ALA A 248 16.86 19.66 -25.66
C ALA A 248 16.85 18.44 -24.72
N MET A 249 15.91 17.51 -24.91
CA MET A 249 15.69 16.38 -24.01
C MET A 249 16.55 15.15 -24.34
N TRP A 250 16.79 14.88 -25.63
CA TRP A 250 17.57 13.72 -26.05
C TRP A 250 18.97 13.63 -25.44
N PRO A 251 19.73 14.74 -25.30
CA PRO A 251 21.04 14.73 -24.66
C PRO A 251 21.03 14.30 -23.20
N ILE A 252 19.88 14.35 -22.52
CA ILE A 252 19.71 14.03 -21.09
C ILE A 252 18.82 12.81 -20.88
N GLU A 253 18.61 12.00 -21.91
CA GLU A 253 17.85 10.75 -21.81
C GLU A 253 18.53 9.78 -20.82
N PRO A 254 17.88 9.33 -19.73
CA PRO A 254 18.52 8.51 -18.70
C PRO A 254 19.12 7.20 -19.21
N LEU A 255 18.49 6.59 -20.22
CA LEU A 255 18.98 5.38 -20.88
C LEU A 255 20.43 5.51 -21.35
N ARG A 256 20.85 6.71 -21.73
CA ARG A 256 22.20 6.99 -22.26
C ARG A 256 23.27 7.11 -21.18
N TYR A 257 22.86 7.32 -19.93
CA TYR A 257 23.77 7.56 -18.81
C TYR A 257 23.97 6.35 -17.92
N VAL A 258 22.98 5.48 -17.81
CA VAL A 258 22.99 4.33 -16.90
C VAL A 258 24.17 3.37 -17.17
N GLY A 259 24.67 3.33 -18.42
CA GLY A 259 25.87 2.59 -18.81
C GLY A 259 27.18 3.16 -18.28
N CYS A 260 27.17 4.38 -17.74
CA CYS A 260 28.36 5.05 -17.17
C CYS A 260 28.36 5.05 -15.64
N ALA A 261 27.57 4.20 -14.99
CA ALA A 261 27.47 4.14 -13.53
C ALA A 261 28.71 3.53 -12.85
N ALA A 262 29.45 2.67 -13.53
CA ALA A 262 30.63 2.02 -12.94
C ALA A 262 31.63 3.03 -12.33
N PRO A 263 32.20 2.73 -11.17
CA PRO A 263 32.16 1.46 -10.42
C PRO A 263 30.96 1.28 -9.48
N ALA A 264 29.99 2.20 -9.48
CA ALA A 264 28.80 2.07 -8.65
C ALA A 264 27.95 0.87 -9.12
N ALA A 265 27.39 0.12 -8.16
CA ALA A 265 26.54 -1.02 -8.45
C ALA A 265 25.11 -0.57 -8.76
N LEU A 266 24.44 -1.28 -9.67
CA LEU A 266 23.05 -1.03 -10.05
C LEU A 266 22.15 -2.17 -9.60
N LEU A 267 21.04 -1.85 -8.92
CA LEU A 267 19.95 -2.77 -8.65
C LEU A 267 18.70 -2.29 -9.39
N PHE A 268 18.26 -3.06 -10.38
CA PHE A 268 17.00 -2.83 -11.08
C PHE A 268 15.92 -3.73 -10.51
N GLN A 269 14.74 -3.18 -10.23
CA GLN A 269 13.59 -3.90 -9.72
C GLN A 269 12.33 -3.49 -10.47
N ASN A 270 11.73 -4.42 -11.22
CA ASN A 270 10.55 -4.14 -12.05
C ASN A 270 9.47 -5.22 -11.89
N GLY A 271 8.22 -4.84 -12.15
CA GLY A 271 7.07 -5.73 -12.17
C GLY A 271 6.86 -6.35 -13.57
N THR A 272 6.60 -7.66 -13.64
CA THR A 272 6.29 -8.34 -14.91
C THR A 272 4.92 -7.97 -15.47
N LEU A 273 4.03 -7.49 -14.61
CA LEU A 273 2.65 -7.08 -14.92
C LEU A 273 2.51 -5.54 -14.90
N ASP A 274 3.61 -4.80 -14.88
CA ASP A 274 3.59 -3.35 -14.84
C ASP A 274 3.08 -2.79 -16.19
N THR A 275 2.00 -2.02 -16.14
CA THR A 275 1.38 -1.38 -17.29
C THR A 275 1.78 0.10 -17.45
N MET A 276 2.36 0.70 -16.39
CA MET A 276 2.88 2.08 -16.42
C MET A 276 4.31 2.11 -16.95
N VAL A 277 5.14 1.15 -16.54
CA VAL A 277 6.49 0.90 -17.06
C VAL A 277 6.56 -0.56 -17.50
N PRO A 278 6.00 -0.88 -18.69
CA PRO A 278 5.97 -2.24 -19.19
C PRO A 278 7.37 -2.83 -19.36
N PRO A 279 7.53 -4.16 -19.26
CA PRO A 279 8.83 -4.83 -19.45
C PRO A 279 9.55 -4.44 -20.74
N VAL A 280 8.81 -4.17 -21.83
CA VAL A 280 9.37 -3.75 -23.12
C VAL A 280 10.18 -2.45 -23.02
N HIS A 281 9.88 -1.57 -22.06
CA HIS A 281 10.61 -0.32 -21.81
C HIS A 281 11.67 -0.47 -20.72
N ALA A 282 11.41 -1.30 -19.71
CA ALA A 282 12.35 -1.52 -18.62
C ALA A 282 13.58 -2.36 -19.02
N ILE A 283 13.39 -3.37 -19.89
CA ILE A 283 14.47 -4.28 -20.32
C ILE A 283 15.63 -3.55 -21.02
N PRO A 284 15.41 -2.67 -22.01
CA PRO A 284 16.50 -1.91 -22.65
C PRO A 284 17.29 -1.08 -21.63
N TYR A 285 16.61 -0.49 -20.65
CA TYR A 285 17.26 0.29 -19.61
C TYR A 285 18.16 -0.55 -18.70
N GLN A 286 17.70 -1.74 -18.31
CA GLN A 286 18.48 -2.70 -17.54
C GLN A 286 19.68 -3.23 -18.34
N GLN A 287 19.48 -3.50 -19.64
CA GLN A 287 20.54 -3.97 -20.53
C GLN A 287 21.64 -2.92 -20.71
N ALA A 288 21.25 -1.65 -20.84
CA ALA A 288 22.19 -0.53 -20.99
C ALA A 288 23.00 -0.24 -19.72
N GLY A 289 22.54 -0.66 -18.53
CA GLY A 289 23.24 -0.45 -17.28
C GLY A 289 24.63 -1.10 -17.26
N SER A 290 25.64 -0.39 -16.70
CA SER A 290 26.99 -0.93 -16.52
C SER A 290 27.05 -1.99 -15.42
N GLU A 291 28.06 -2.84 -15.48
CA GLU A 291 28.39 -3.76 -14.37
C GLU A 291 29.13 -2.99 -13.24
N PRO A 292 28.99 -3.44 -11.97
CA PRO A 292 28.17 -4.56 -11.53
C PRO A 292 26.67 -4.18 -11.46
N LYS A 293 25.82 -5.08 -11.95
CA LYS A 293 24.36 -4.88 -11.91
C LYS A 293 23.60 -6.14 -11.50
N THR A 294 22.45 -5.93 -10.86
CA THR A 294 21.49 -6.97 -10.49
C THR A 294 20.13 -6.58 -11.06
N MET A 295 19.45 -7.53 -11.69
CA MET A 295 18.12 -7.30 -12.29
C MET A 295 17.13 -8.27 -11.65
N LEU A 296 16.13 -7.74 -10.95
CA LEU A 296 15.11 -8.52 -10.25
C LEU A 296 13.73 -8.19 -10.83
N TRP A 297 12.98 -9.26 -11.12
CA TRP A 297 11.63 -9.17 -11.64
C TRP A 297 10.65 -9.83 -10.68
N TYR A 298 9.52 -9.17 -10.47
CA TYR A 298 8.47 -9.62 -9.56
C TYR A 298 7.16 -9.79 -10.32
N GLU A 299 6.37 -10.79 -9.97
CA GLU A 299 5.01 -10.95 -10.49
C GLU A 299 4.08 -9.89 -9.84
N ALA A 300 4.25 -8.64 -10.27
CA ALA A 300 3.58 -7.46 -9.71
C ALA A 300 3.40 -6.40 -10.79
N GLY A 301 2.48 -5.46 -10.55
CA GLY A 301 2.33 -4.24 -11.33
C GLY A 301 3.38 -3.19 -10.97
N HIS A 302 3.00 -1.90 -11.09
CA HIS A 302 3.87 -0.77 -10.75
C HIS A 302 4.21 -0.67 -9.25
N GLY A 303 3.40 -1.26 -8.37
CA GLY A 303 3.69 -1.46 -6.95
C GLY A 303 4.40 -2.79 -6.74
N LEU A 304 5.63 -2.77 -6.22
CA LEU A 304 6.40 -3.98 -5.97
C LEU A 304 6.02 -4.66 -4.64
N PRO A 305 6.14 -6.01 -4.54
CA PRO A 305 5.83 -6.76 -3.34
C PRO A 305 6.88 -6.53 -2.24
N MET A 306 6.56 -6.95 -1.00
CA MET A 306 7.49 -6.84 0.14
C MET A 306 8.83 -7.52 -0.13
N ALA A 307 8.83 -8.65 -0.84
CA ALA A 307 10.05 -9.33 -1.27
C ALA A 307 11.04 -8.40 -1.98
N ALA A 308 10.54 -7.42 -2.77
CA ALA A 308 11.43 -6.47 -3.44
C ALA A 308 12.19 -5.58 -2.44
N TYR A 309 11.55 -5.19 -1.33
CA TYR A 309 12.19 -4.37 -0.29
C TYR A 309 13.12 -5.21 0.59
N GLU A 310 12.81 -6.49 0.79
CA GLU A 310 13.70 -7.44 1.46
C GLU A 310 14.97 -7.69 0.62
N ASP A 311 14.83 -7.90 -0.68
CA ASP A 311 15.95 -8.04 -1.61
C ASP A 311 16.80 -6.76 -1.65
N GLN A 312 16.18 -5.57 -1.65
CA GLN A 312 16.88 -4.29 -1.52
C GLN A 312 17.72 -4.22 -0.25
N ALA A 313 17.13 -4.60 0.88
CA ALA A 313 17.81 -4.53 2.17
C ALA A 313 19.02 -5.45 2.22
N VAL A 314 18.90 -6.65 1.66
CA VAL A 314 20.02 -7.60 1.54
C VAL A 314 21.10 -7.02 0.63
N TRP A 315 20.73 -6.52 -0.54
CA TRP A 315 21.67 -5.93 -1.49
C TRP A 315 22.39 -4.69 -0.92
N LEU A 316 21.66 -3.82 -0.22
CA LEU A 316 22.24 -2.64 0.43
C LEU A 316 23.09 -3.00 1.65
N ALA A 317 22.74 -4.09 2.37
CA ALA A 317 23.56 -4.59 3.48
C ALA A 317 24.97 -4.96 3.00
N ASP A 318 25.06 -5.66 1.88
CA ASP A 318 26.34 -6.05 1.28
C ASP A 318 27.12 -4.84 0.74
N LEU A 319 26.38 -3.82 0.22
CA LEU A 319 27.00 -2.68 -0.47
C LEU A 319 27.45 -1.58 0.50
N ILE A 320 26.61 -1.22 1.47
CA ILE A 320 26.84 -0.08 2.40
C ILE A 320 26.77 -0.48 3.88
N GLY A 321 26.73 -1.78 4.19
CA GLY A 321 26.87 -2.31 5.55
C GLY A 321 25.73 -1.91 6.50
N ILE A 322 24.48 -1.89 6.02
CA ILE A 322 23.29 -1.70 6.85
C ILE A 322 22.75 -3.05 7.33
N SER A 323 21.75 -3.04 8.23
CA SER A 323 21.07 -4.29 8.58
C SER A 323 20.29 -4.83 7.36
N PRO A 324 20.43 -6.12 7.01
CA PRO A 324 19.65 -6.72 5.94
C PRO A 324 18.18 -6.96 6.34
N ARG A 325 17.87 -6.80 7.60
CA ARG A 325 16.50 -6.89 8.11
C ARG A 325 15.98 -5.47 8.28
N LEU A 326 15.15 -5.06 7.38
CA LEU A 326 14.28 -3.93 7.60
C LEU A 326 13.27 -4.37 8.66
N SER A 327 13.69 -4.37 9.93
CA SER A 327 12.83 -4.75 11.08
C SER A 327 11.73 -3.69 11.20
N ALA A 328 10.77 -3.78 10.31
CA ALA A 328 9.73 -2.82 10.14
C ALA A 328 8.71 -2.88 11.27
N ILE A 329 8.54 -4.05 11.93
CA ILE A 329 7.59 -4.20 13.02
C ILE A 329 8.35 -4.07 14.35
N PRO A 330 8.08 -3.05 15.18
CA PRO A 330 8.66 -2.97 16.51
C PRO A 330 8.43 -4.26 17.31
N ASP A 331 9.45 -4.77 17.98
CA ASP A 331 9.39 -6.06 18.69
C ASP A 331 8.16 -6.19 19.61
N GLY A 332 7.83 -5.12 20.33
CA GLY A 332 6.63 -5.11 21.20
C GLY A 332 5.33 -5.28 20.41
N VAL A 333 5.24 -4.71 19.21
CA VAL A 333 4.07 -4.85 18.32
C VAL A 333 4.04 -6.25 17.73
N ALA A 334 5.19 -6.80 17.32
CA ALA A 334 5.30 -8.17 16.83
C ALA A 334 4.81 -9.17 17.89
N VAL A 335 5.25 -9.02 19.14
CA VAL A 335 4.79 -9.86 20.27
C VAL A 335 3.27 -9.77 20.43
N VAL A 336 2.69 -8.57 20.38
CA VAL A 336 1.23 -8.39 20.48
C VAL A 336 0.52 -9.08 19.33
N LEU A 337 0.98 -8.92 18.09
CA LEU A 337 0.36 -9.51 16.90
C LEU A 337 0.43 -11.04 16.92
N TYR A 338 1.59 -11.61 17.23
CA TYR A 338 1.74 -13.07 17.33
C TYR A 338 0.91 -13.64 18.49
N THR A 339 0.88 -12.97 19.65
CA THR A 339 0.03 -13.36 20.78
C THR A 339 -1.45 -13.32 20.38
N TRP A 340 -1.88 -12.25 19.68
CA TRP A 340 -3.23 -12.16 19.14
C TRP A 340 -3.54 -13.28 18.17
N GLY A 341 -2.62 -13.64 17.27
CA GLY A 341 -2.73 -14.76 16.35
C GLY A 341 -2.91 -16.10 17.08
N LEU A 342 -2.10 -16.36 18.09
CA LEU A 342 -2.21 -17.58 18.91
C LEU A 342 -3.55 -17.65 19.67
N LEU A 343 -3.98 -16.54 20.26
CA LEU A 343 -5.28 -16.45 20.94
C LEU A 343 -6.45 -16.63 19.95
N THR A 344 -6.30 -16.14 18.71
CA THR A 344 -7.28 -16.34 17.64
C THR A 344 -7.38 -17.81 17.25
N ALA A 345 -6.26 -18.49 17.07
CA ALA A 345 -6.23 -19.93 16.81
C ALA A 345 -6.84 -20.75 17.96
N GLY A 346 -6.50 -20.40 19.20
CA GLY A 346 -7.10 -20.99 20.41
C GLY A 346 -8.61 -20.77 20.49
N SER A 347 -9.08 -19.57 20.12
CA SER A 347 -10.50 -19.22 20.08
C SER A 347 -11.26 -20.02 19.02
N LEU A 348 -10.65 -20.23 17.85
CA LEU A 348 -11.22 -21.06 16.79
C LEU A 348 -11.36 -22.53 17.25
N ALA A 349 -10.32 -23.06 17.87
CA ALA A 349 -10.34 -24.41 18.44
C ALA A 349 -11.41 -24.56 19.53
N TYR A 350 -11.50 -23.60 20.45
CA TYR A 350 -12.50 -23.53 21.50
C TYR A 350 -13.92 -23.51 20.92
N LEU A 351 -14.21 -22.61 19.98
CA LEU A 351 -15.51 -22.49 19.35
C LEU A 351 -15.89 -23.74 18.56
N THR A 352 -14.95 -24.29 17.79
CA THR A 352 -15.17 -25.54 17.06
C THR A 352 -15.55 -26.68 18.01
N ARG A 353 -14.83 -26.82 19.13
CA ARG A 353 -15.16 -27.83 20.16
C ARG A 353 -16.52 -27.58 20.80
N SER A 354 -16.84 -26.33 21.13
CA SER A 354 -18.10 -25.94 21.76
C SER A 354 -19.29 -26.22 20.84
N LEU A 355 -19.24 -25.74 19.58
CA LEU A 355 -20.29 -25.92 18.60
C LEU A 355 -20.53 -27.41 18.24
N ARG A 356 -19.45 -28.22 18.18
CA ARG A 356 -19.54 -29.66 17.97
C ARG A 356 -20.22 -30.37 19.14
N ARG A 357 -19.85 -30.02 20.38
CA ARG A 357 -20.48 -30.58 21.59
C ARG A 357 -21.97 -30.29 21.68
N GLN A 358 -22.35 -29.10 21.23
CA GLN A 358 -23.74 -28.67 21.20
C GLN A 358 -24.51 -29.13 19.94
N ARG A 359 -23.85 -29.88 19.04
CA ARG A 359 -24.42 -30.35 17.77
C ARG A 359 -24.99 -29.22 16.91
N GLN A 360 -24.36 -28.02 17.00
CA GLN A 360 -24.80 -26.87 16.23
C GLN A 360 -24.63 -27.12 14.70
N PRO A 361 -25.52 -26.54 13.86
CA PRO A 361 -25.47 -26.74 12.41
C PRO A 361 -24.20 -26.08 11.79
N ALA A 362 -23.85 -26.53 10.58
CA ALA A 362 -22.68 -26.04 9.86
C ALA A 362 -22.70 -24.52 9.63
N GLY A 363 -23.89 -23.93 9.47
CA GLY A 363 -24.04 -22.48 9.34
C GLY A 363 -23.64 -21.71 10.59
N ALA A 364 -23.91 -22.25 11.79
CA ALA A 364 -23.46 -21.65 13.05
C ALA A 364 -21.93 -21.66 13.13
N TRP A 365 -21.31 -22.80 12.75
CA TRP A 365 -19.87 -22.89 12.70
C TRP A 365 -19.26 -21.88 11.70
N PHE A 366 -19.81 -21.77 10.50
CA PHE A 366 -19.38 -20.82 9.48
C PHE A 366 -19.41 -19.37 10.01
N VAL A 367 -20.53 -18.96 10.61
CA VAL A 367 -20.72 -17.61 11.18
C VAL A 367 -19.67 -17.28 12.23
N TRP A 368 -19.47 -18.19 13.18
CA TRP A 368 -18.54 -17.95 14.29
C TRP A 368 -17.07 -18.11 13.89
N ALA A 369 -16.76 -18.98 12.92
CA ALA A 369 -15.43 -19.06 12.35
C ALA A 369 -15.04 -17.74 11.66
N LEU A 370 -15.97 -17.17 10.88
CA LEU A 370 -15.76 -15.86 10.26
C LEU A 370 -15.57 -14.75 11.30
N ALA A 371 -16.39 -14.77 12.36
CA ALA A 371 -16.23 -13.82 13.46
C ALA A 371 -14.85 -13.94 14.14
N VAL A 372 -14.33 -15.16 14.34
CA VAL A 372 -13.00 -15.35 14.93
C VAL A 372 -11.90 -14.85 14.01
N ILE A 373 -12.01 -15.04 12.70
CA ILE A 373 -11.00 -14.57 11.74
C ILE A 373 -10.82 -13.04 11.86
N PHE A 374 -11.93 -12.30 11.98
CA PHE A 374 -11.87 -10.83 11.99
C PHE A 374 -11.85 -10.18 13.38
N LEU A 375 -12.40 -10.83 14.40
CA LEU A 375 -12.45 -10.29 15.78
C LEU A 375 -11.48 -10.99 16.73
N GLY A 376 -10.79 -12.03 16.26
CA GLY A 376 -9.85 -12.78 17.09
C GLY A 376 -10.51 -13.36 18.35
N PRO A 377 -9.85 -13.28 19.53
CA PRO A 377 -10.37 -13.79 20.79
C PRO A 377 -11.64 -13.09 21.26
N VAL A 378 -11.91 -11.86 20.81
CA VAL A 378 -13.14 -11.12 21.14
C VAL A 378 -14.39 -11.85 20.64
N ALA A 379 -14.29 -12.57 19.50
CA ALA A 379 -15.38 -13.38 18.99
C ALA A 379 -15.77 -14.52 19.96
N ALA A 380 -14.80 -15.14 20.64
CA ALA A 380 -15.11 -16.19 21.62
C ALA A 380 -15.83 -15.61 22.85
N VAL A 381 -15.46 -14.39 23.26
CA VAL A 381 -16.17 -13.66 24.32
C VAL A 381 -17.58 -13.31 23.86
N ALA A 382 -17.75 -12.76 22.66
CA ALA A 382 -19.04 -12.42 22.08
C ALA A 382 -19.95 -13.66 21.99
N TYR A 383 -19.40 -14.82 21.56
CA TYR A 383 -20.09 -16.08 21.55
C TYR A 383 -20.59 -16.48 22.95
N ARG A 384 -19.72 -16.50 23.95
CA ARG A 384 -20.10 -16.85 25.33
C ARG A 384 -21.16 -15.92 25.91
N LEU A 385 -21.03 -14.62 25.66
CA LEU A 385 -22.02 -13.65 26.09
C LEU A 385 -23.39 -13.88 25.43
N SER A 386 -23.40 -14.20 24.14
CA SER A 386 -24.64 -14.33 23.36
C SER A 386 -25.30 -15.71 23.44
N ALA A 387 -24.54 -16.76 23.83
CA ALA A 387 -25.01 -18.15 23.79
C ALA A 387 -25.65 -18.64 25.11
N GLY A 388 -25.52 -17.90 26.21
CA GLY A 388 -26.04 -18.32 27.53
C GLY A 388 -25.29 -19.50 28.15
N GLU A 389 -25.73 -19.95 29.37
CA GLU A 389 -25.00 -20.98 30.15
C GLU A 389 -24.97 -22.36 29.47
N ARG A 390 -25.96 -22.69 28.67
CA ARG A 390 -26.00 -23.95 27.88
C ARG A 390 -25.44 -23.84 26.49
N GLY A 391 -24.87 -22.68 26.12
CA GLY A 391 -24.29 -22.44 24.80
C GLY A 391 -25.34 -22.36 23.67
N ASP A 392 -26.61 -22.32 24.00
CA ASP A 392 -27.72 -22.17 23.04
C ASP A 392 -28.19 -20.69 23.06
N PRO A 393 -28.06 -19.97 21.94
CA PRO A 393 -28.64 -18.62 21.82
C PRO A 393 -30.15 -18.57 22.03
N SER A 394 -30.82 -19.73 21.95
CA SER A 394 -32.26 -19.88 22.16
C SER A 394 -32.66 -20.01 23.64
N SER A 395 -31.70 -20.13 24.59
CA SER A 395 -32.03 -20.34 25.99
C SER A 395 -32.82 -19.15 26.54
N ALA A 396 -34.00 -19.43 27.13
CA ALA A 396 -34.81 -18.49 27.86
C ALA A 396 -33.97 -17.94 29.02
N GLY A 397 -33.50 -16.69 28.95
CA GLY A 397 -32.63 -16.08 29.97
C GLY A 397 -31.53 -15.19 29.40
N VAL A 398 -31.23 -15.25 28.08
CA VAL A 398 -30.25 -14.34 27.47
C VAL A 398 -30.91 -12.97 27.18
N SER A 399 -30.40 -11.92 27.83
CA SER A 399 -30.93 -10.56 27.62
C SER A 399 -30.77 -10.07 26.16
N ALA A 400 -31.62 -9.14 25.75
CA ALA A 400 -31.53 -8.51 24.41
C ALA A 400 -30.15 -7.88 24.17
N ALA A 401 -29.52 -7.29 25.22
CA ALA A 401 -28.19 -6.72 25.15
C ALA A 401 -27.13 -7.77 24.81
N ARG A 402 -27.15 -8.93 25.48
CA ARG A 402 -26.21 -10.03 25.23
C ARG A 402 -26.39 -10.62 23.82
N ARG A 403 -27.65 -10.78 23.35
CA ARG A 403 -27.96 -11.21 21.98
C ARG A 403 -27.46 -10.20 20.94
N ALA A 404 -27.57 -8.91 21.24
CA ALA A 404 -27.08 -7.86 20.35
C ALA A 404 -25.55 -7.90 20.14
N VAL A 405 -24.78 -8.31 21.16
CA VAL A 405 -23.31 -8.50 21.02
C VAL A 405 -23.00 -9.55 19.95
N GLY A 406 -23.61 -10.71 20.00
CA GLY A 406 -23.38 -11.76 18.99
C GLY A 406 -23.84 -11.34 17.59
N SER A 407 -24.98 -10.67 17.52
CA SER A 407 -25.56 -10.18 16.25
C SER A 407 -24.71 -9.10 15.59
N ALA A 408 -24.16 -8.15 16.39
CA ALA A 408 -23.28 -7.10 15.90
C ALA A 408 -21.90 -7.65 15.48
N ALA A 409 -21.33 -8.55 16.28
CA ALA A 409 -20.07 -9.22 15.97
C ALA A 409 -20.14 -9.97 14.63
N TRP A 410 -21.26 -10.66 14.40
CA TRP A 410 -21.47 -11.34 13.12
C TRP A 410 -21.62 -10.40 11.94
N ALA A 411 -22.43 -9.35 12.08
CA ALA A 411 -22.62 -8.35 11.02
C ALA A 411 -21.30 -7.68 10.65
N ALA A 412 -20.48 -7.33 11.65
CA ALA A 412 -19.18 -6.74 11.43
C ALA A 412 -18.23 -7.68 10.68
N ALA A 413 -18.14 -8.94 11.08
CA ALA A 413 -17.30 -9.93 10.40
C ALA A 413 -17.78 -10.21 8.97
N GLY A 414 -19.10 -10.28 8.75
CA GLY A 414 -19.67 -10.46 7.41
C GLY A 414 -19.37 -9.31 6.46
N SER A 415 -19.50 -8.08 6.93
CA SER A 415 -19.17 -6.88 6.14
C SER A 415 -17.67 -6.76 5.87
N MET A 416 -16.82 -7.13 6.85
CA MET A 416 -15.37 -7.08 6.70
C MET A 416 -14.84 -8.09 5.69
N LEU A 417 -15.51 -9.23 5.48
CA LEU A 417 -15.15 -10.16 4.40
C LEU A 417 -15.21 -9.46 3.03
N GLY A 418 -16.21 -8.61 2.80
CA GLY A 418 -16.26 -7.78 1.60
C GLY A 418 -15.17 -6.72 1.56
N GLY A 419 -14.80 -6.15 2.70
CA GLY A 419 -13.66 -5.23 2.83
C GLY A 419 -12.34 -5.89 2.43
N VAL A 420 -12.12 -7.14 2.82
CA VAL A 420 -10.98 -7.96 2.34
C VAL A 420 -11.06 -8.17 0.83
N GLY A 421 -12.25 -8.39 0.28
CA GLY A 421 -12.47 -8.45 -1.18
C GLY A 421 -12.06 -7.16 -1.90
N VAL A 422 -12.36 -5.99 -1.32
CA VAL A 422 -11.89 -4.69 -1.83
C VAL A 422 -10.35 -4.65 -1.86
N LEU A 423 -9.70 -4.99 -0.75
CA LEU A 423 -8.24 -5.01 -0.68
C LEU A 423 -7.64 -5.98 -1.71
N ALA A 424 -8.25 -7.17 -1.86
CA ALA A 424 -7.81 -8.14 -2.87
C ALA A 424 -7.90 -7.58 -4.29
N VAL A 425 -8.97 -6.86 -4.65
CA VAL A 425 -9.08 -6.21 -5.96
C VAL A 425 -8.02 -5.12 -6.12
N LEU A 426 -7.80 -4.30 -5.11
CA LEU A 426 -6.80 -3.22 -5.17
C LEU A 426 -5.36 -3.74 -5.30
N VAL A 427 -5.05 -4.88 -4.68
CA VAL A 427 -3.71 -5.49 -4.68
C VAL A 427 -3.47 -6.35 -5.94
N TYR A 428 -4.42 -7.25 -6.27
CA TYR A 428 -4.20 -8.26 -7.31
C TYR A 428 -4.85 -7.95 -8.66
N ALA A 429 -5.72 -6.96 -8.72
CA ALA A 429 -6.35 -6.52 -9.95
C ALA A 429 -6.46 -4.98 -10.01
N PRO A 430 -5.35 -4.24 -9.85
CA PRO A 430 -5.35 -2.78 -9.79
C PRO A 430 -5.94 -2.14 -11.04
N THR A 431 -5.81 -2.78 -12.20
CA THR A 431 -6.40 -2.32 -13.47
C THR A 431 -7.93 -2.21 -13.43
N LEU A 432 -8.60 -3.04 -12.60
CA LEU A 432 -10.05 -2.92 -12.42
C LEU A 432 -10.44 -1.63 -11.67
N ALA A 433 -9.53 -1.08 -10.87
CA ALA A 433 -9.74 0.10 -10.06
C ALA A 433 -9.10 1.37 -10.65
N ALA A 434 -8.05 1.24 -11.50
CA ALA A 434 -7.15 2.33 -11.86
C ALA A 434 -7.76 3.44 -12.73
N ASP A 435 -8.78 3.13 -13.56
CA ASP A 435 -9.17 4.04 -14.63
C ASP A 435 -10.27 5.07 -14.28
N SER A 436 -10.91 4.97 -13.12
CA SER A 436 -11.86 5.98 -12.69
C SER A 436 -12.17 5.96 -11.19
N MET A 437 -12.28 7.16 -10.60
CA MET A 437 -12.75 7.36 -9.23
C MET A 437 -14.13 6.69 -8.99
N LEU A 438 -14.99 6.67 -10.01
CA LEU A 438 -16.30 6.01 -9.93
C LEU A 438 -16.16 4.49 -9.75
N ARG A 439 -15.24 3.82 -10.48
CA ARG A 439 -15.02 2.37 -10.31
C ARG A 439 -14.47 2.06 -8.93
N GLN A 440 -13.53 2.85 -8.42
CA GLN A 440 -13.01 2.67 -7.05
C GLN A 440 -14.13 2.79 -6.02
N LEU A 441 -14.98 3.82 -6.13
CA LEU A 441 -16.11 4.02 -5.25
C LEU A 441 -17.10 2.86 -5.30
N VAL A 442 -17.39 2.34 -6.51
CA VAL A 442 -18.26 1.19 -6.72
C VAL A 442 -17.68 -0.05 -6.05
N ILE A 443 -16.40 -0.36 -6.24
CA ILE A 443 -15.74 -1.52 -5.64
C ILE A 443 -15.74 -1.42 -4.11
N VAL A 444 -15.33 -0.28 -3.56
CA VAL A 444 -15.26 -0.02 -2.11
C VAL A 444 -16.64 -0.13 -1.45
N THR A 445 -17.71 0.18 -2.17
CA THR A 445 -19.06 0.17 -1.63
C THR A 445 -19.78 -1.16 -1.89
N LEU A 446 -19.74 -1.68 -3.12
CA LEU A 446 -20.56 -2.85 -3.50
C LEU A 446 -20.05 -4.16 -2.92
N LEU A 447 -18.73 -4.37 -2.83
CA LEU A 447 -18.20 -5.64 -2.30
C LEU A 447 -18.60 -5.88 -0.83
N PRO A 448 -18.45 -4.92 0.10
CA PRO A 448 -18.92 -5.09 1.46
C PRO A 448 -20.44 -5.25 1.57
N LEU A 449 -21.22 -4.53 0.76
CA LEU A 449 -22.67 -4.68 0.74
C LEU A 449 -23.11 -6.05 0.19
N ALA A 450 -22.45 -6.52 -0.86
CA ALA A 450 -22.71 -7.85 -1.39
C ALA A 450 -22.41 -8.93 -0.34
N SER A 451 -21.29 -8.82 0.39
CA SER A 451 -20.95 -9.76 1.46
C SER A 451 -21.96 -9.75 2.60
N ALA A 452 -22.50 -8.59 2.96
CA ALA A 452 -23.55 -8.46 3.98
C ALA A 452 -24.82 -9.23 3.63
N VAL A 453 -25.11 -9.43 2.34
CA VAL A 453 -26.24 -10.23 1.85
C VAL A 453 -25.85 -11.69 1.65
N LEU A 454 -24.68 -11.94 1.07
CA LEU A 454 -24.22 -13.29 0.71
C LEU A 454 -23.84 -14.13 1.94
N VAL A 455 -23.24 -13.54 2.97
CA VAL A 455 -22.84 -14.28 4.18
C VAL A 455 -24.04 -14.87 4.92
N PRO A 456 -25.13 -14.12 5.21
CA PRO A 456 -26.35 -14.71 5.75
C PRO A 456 -26.99 -15.77 4.84
N ALA A 457 -26.97 -15.56 3.51
CA ALA A 457 -27.50 -16.53 2.55
C ALA A 457 -26.69 -17.83 2.58
N ALA A 458 -25.35 -17.75 2.64
CA ALA A 458 -24.47 -18.91 2.78
C ALA A 458 -24.72 -19.66 4.10
N ALA A 459 -24.83 -18.94 5.21
CA ALA A 459 -25.13 -19.54 6.52
C ALA A 459 -26.48 -20.29 6.51
N LYS A 460 -27.51 -19.72 5.87
CA LYS A 460 -28.81 -20.41 5.66
C LYS A 460 -28.69 -21.66 4.79
N ALA A 461 -27.94 -21.57 3.69
CA ALA A 461 -27.71 -22.69 2.80
C ALA A 461 -26.99 -23.86 3.49
N LEU A 462 -26.01 -23.56 4.34
CA LEU A 462 -25.26 -24.52 5.16
C LEU A 462 -26.11 -25.14 6.30
N SER A 463 -27.26 -24.54 6.62
CA SER A 463 -28.16 -24.95 7.70
C SER A 463 -29.50 -25.46 7.19
N ARG A 464 -29.57 -25.97 5.94
CA ARG A 464 -30.82 -26.48 5.34
C ARG A 464 -31.49 -27.58 6.15
N SER A 465 -30.71 -28.40 6.86
CA SER A 465 -31.18 -29.47 7.73
C SER A 465 -31.68 -29.02 9.10
N ASP A 466 -31.49 -27.74 9.45
CA ASP A 466 -31.89 -27.18 10.75
C ASP A 466 -32.78 -25.94 10.53
N PRO A 467 -34.12 -26.12 10.50
CA PRO A 467 -35.06 -25.02 10.27
C PRO A 467 -35.03 -24.00 11.44
N VAL A 468 -34.77 -24.43 12.67
CA VAL A 468 -34.73 -23.55 13.84
C VAL A 468 -33.60 -22.54 13.72
N PHE A 469 -32.38 -23.02 13.41
CA PHE A 469 -31.24 -22.13 13.18
C PHE A 469 -31.46 -21.24 11.96
N ARG A 470 -31.98 -21.80 10.86
CA ARG A 470 -32.27 -21.04 9.63
C ARG A 470 -33.21 -19.86 9.89
N ASP A 471 -34.25 -20.07 10.67
CA ASP A 471 -35.23 -19.04 10.99
C ASP A 471 -34.69 -18.06 12.05
N SER A 472 -33.76 -18.49 12.93
CA SER A 472 -33.10 -17.65 13.92
C SER A 472 -32.18 -16.57 13.31
N ILE A 473 -31.71 -16.75 12.06
CA ILE A 473 -30.87 -15.79 11.33
C ILE A 473 -31.63 -15.05 10.23
N ARG A 474 -32.97 -15.13 10.20
CA ARG A 474 -33.76 -14.38 9.24
C ARG A 474 -33.75 -12.88 9.54
N ARG A 475 -33.30 -12.09 8.56
CA ARG A 475 -33.22 -10.65 8.65
C ARG A 475 -33.75 -9.98 7.39
N PRO A 476 -34.49 -8.87 7.48
CA PRO A 476 -34.85 -8.08 6.32
C PRO A 476 -33.61 -7.52 5.60
N ILE A 477 -33.59 -7.56 4.28
CA ILE A 477 -32.43 -7.10 3.47
C ILE A 477 -32.08 -5.65 3.81
N LEU A 478 -33.06 -4.77 3.94
CA LEU A 478 -32.81 -3.36 4.29
C LEU A 478 -32.17 -3.19 5.67
N ALA A 479 -32.54 -4.05 6.63
CA ALA A 479 -31.90 -4.04 7.95
C ALA A 479 -30.44 -4.51 7.88
N GLU A 480 -30.10 -5.45 7.02
CA GLU A 480 -28.73 -5.88 6.78
C GLU A 480 -27.90 -4.80 6.08
N LEU A 481 -28.48 -4.13 5.07
CA LEU A 481 -27.79 -3.02 4.40
C LEU A 481 -27.51 -1.85 5.35
N ALA A 482 -28.51 -1.47 6.18
CA ALA A 482 -28.30 -0.42 7.19
C ALA A 482 -27.26 -0.84 8.24
N SER A 483 -27.29 -2.10 8.68
CA SER A 483 -26.26 -2.66 9.58
C SER A 483 -24.87 -2.62 8.96
N SER A 484 -24.75 -3.05 7.70
CA SER A 484 -23.48 -3.01 6.97
C SER A 484 -22.95 -1.59 6.80
N GLY A 485 -23.81 -0.63 6.45
CA GLY A 485 -23.44 0.78 6.39
C GLY A 485 -22.85 1.29 7.70
N LEU A 486 -23.48 0.97 8.84
CA LEU A 486 -22.97 1.35 10.17
C LEU A 486 -21.65 0.65 10.50
N VAL A 487 -21.51 -0.63 10.15
CA VAL A 487 -20.23 -1.34 10.31
C VAL A 487 -19.13 -0.64 9.53
N LEU A 488 -19.38 -0.31 8.27
CA LEU A 488 -18.40 0.35 7.40
C LEU A 488 -18.04 1.74 7.92
N ALA A 489 -19.04 2.53 8.38
CA ALA A 489 -18.80 3.85 8.97
C ALA A 489 -17.90 3.79 10.21
N GLY A 490 -17.98 2.71 11.00
CA GLY A 490 -17.09 2.50 12.15
C GLY A 490 -15.74 1.87 11.77
N ALA A 491 -15.73 0.91 10.86
CA ALA A 491 -14.57 0.11 10.53
C ALA A 491 -13.58 0.82 9.58
N TYR A 492 -14.06 1.44 8.50
CA TYR A 492 -13.20 1.99 7.46
C TYR A 492 -12.26 3.10 7.96
N PRO A 493 -12.71 4.11 8.72
CA PRO A 493 -11.81 5.14 9.23
C PRO A 493 -10.69 4.54 10.08
N VAL A 494 -11.02 3.54 10.91
CA VAL A 494 -10.06 2.88 11.79
C VAL A 494 -9.08 2.03 10.99
N VAL A 495 -9.54 1.28 9.99
CA VAL A 495 -8.66 0.50 9.09
C VAL A 495 -7.75 1.44 8.29
N VAL A 496 -8.29 2.49 7.68
CA VAL A 496 -7.51 3.43 6.87
C VAL A 496 -6.46 4.16 7.72
N LEU A 497 -6.86 4.70 8.89
CA LEU A 497 -5.91 5.34 9.80
C LEU A 497 -4.88 4.34 10.34
N GLY A 498 -5.32 3.11 10.68
CA GLY A 498 -4.42 2.03 11.10
C GLY A 498 -3.40 1.68 10.01
N LEU A 499 -3.85 1.54 8.77
CA LEU A 499 -2.98 1.26 7.63
C LEU A 499 -2.04 2.43 7.34
N GLN A 500 -2.52 3.67 7.34
CA GLN A 500 -1.71 4.84 7.02
C GLN A 500 -0.76 5.26 8.15
N ARG A 501 -1.22 5.25 9.41
CA ARG A 501 -0.48 5.83 10.53
C ARG A 501 0.32 4.82 11.34
N VAL A 502 -0.10 3.56 11.35
CA VAL A 502 0.51 2.50 12.16
C VAL A 502 1.21 1.48 11.27
N VAL A 503 0.53 0.97 10.27
CA VAL A 503 1.04 -0.09 9.39
C VAL A 503 1.90 0.48 8.27
N GLY A 504 1.51 1.62 7.68
CA GLY A 504 2.23 2.28 6.60
C GLY A 504 3.71 2.54 6.89
N PRO A 505 4.09 3.06 8.08
CA PRO A 505 5.49 3.21 8.46
C PRO A 505 6.32 1.92 8.45
N TRP A 506 5.66 0.77 8.46
CA TRP A 506 6.30 -0.54 8.48
C TRP A 506 6.20 -1.29 7.14
N LEU A 507 5.36 -0.84 6.20
CA LEU A 507 5.08 -1.52 4.95
C LEU A 507 5.65 -0.84 3.72
N GLY A 508 5.99 0.45 3.81
CA GLY A 508 6.07 1.25 2.60
C GLY A 508 4.68 1.43 1.92
N PRO A 509 4.55 2.36 1.00
CA PRO A 509 3.26 2.93 0.60
C PRO A 509 2.31 2.00 -0.17
N PHE A 510 2.71 0.78 -0.60
CA PHE A 510 1.92 0.04 -1.61
C PHE A 510 1.75 -1.48 -1.38
N ASN A 511 2.22 -2.05 -0.27
CA ASN A 511 2.20 -3.51 -0.10
C ASN A 511 1.28 -3.99 1.02
N LEU A 512 -0.02 -4.07 0.71
CA LEU A 512 -1.03 -4.70 1.55
C LEU A 512 -1.08 -6.21 1.27
N GLU A 513 0.01 -6.92 1.55
CA GLU A 513 0.01 -8.38 1.40
C GLU A 513 -0.78 -9.05 2.52
N PHE A 514 -1.62 -10.03 2.13
CA PHE A 514 -2.42 -10.81 3.09
C PHE A 514 -1.59 -11.69 4.02
N THR A 515 -0.33 -11.91 3.70
CA THR A 515 0.63 -12.62 4.56
C THR A 515 1.15 -11.77 5.72
N TYR A 516 0.90 -10.45 5.69
CA TYR A 516 1.48 -9.50 6.62
C TYR A 516 0.65 -9.31 7.91
N PRO A 517 1.17 -9.69 9.11
CA PRO A 517 0.41 -9.68 10.36
C PRO A 517 -0.21 -8.33 10.75
N PRO A 518 0.45 -7.16 10.56
CA PRO A 518 -0.14 -5.86 10.89
C PRO A 518 -1.40 -5.52 10.10
N LEU A 519 -1.56 -5.99 8.86
CA LEU A 519 -2.80 -5.85 8.10
C LEU A 519 -3.97 -6.50 8.86
N TRP A 520 -3.78 -7.74 9.33
CA TRP A 520 -4.81 -8.45 10.10
C TRP A 520 -5.10 -7.78 11.44
N GLY A 521 -4.09 -7.16 12.07
CA GLY A 521 -4.26 -6.33 13.25
C GLY A 521 -5.18 -5.12 12.98
N ALA A 522 -4.92 -4.38 11.90
CA ALA A 522 -5.74 -3.24 11.50
C ALA A 522 -7.18 -3.65 11.16
N LEU A 523 -7.35 -4.77 10.43
CA LEU A 523 -8.66 -5.34 10.12
C LEU A 523 -9.41 -5.76 11.37
N ALA A 524 -8.73 -6.38 12.34
CA ALA A 524 -9.35 -6.80 13.61
C ALA A 524 -9.84 -5.59 14.42
N VAL A 525 -9.01 -4.55 14.59
CA VAL A 525 -9.39 -3.33 15.31
C VAL A 525 -10.53 -2.61 14.59
N GLY A 526 -10.47 -2.50 13.26
CA GLY A 526 -11.55 -1.94 12.47
C GLY A 526 -12.86 -2.71 12.60
N THR A 527 -12.79 -4.05 12.59
CA THR A 527 -13.98 -4.90 12.77
C THR A 527 -14.60 -4.70 14.16
N MET A 528 -13.77 -4.57 15.20
CA MET A 528 -14.24 -4.25 16.55
C MET A 528 -14.94 -2.88 16.60
N ALA A 529 -14.35 -1.87 15.97
CA ALA A 529 -14.97 -0.53 15.89
C ALA A 529 -16.31 -0.59 15.13
N GLY A 530 -16.39 -1.29 14.01
CA GLY A 530 -17.64 -1.52 13.28
C GLY A 530 -18.70 -2.26 14.11
N ALA A 531 -18.30 -3.27 14.88
CA ALA A 531 -19.20 -3.98 15.79
C ALA A 531 -19.75 -3.06 16.91
N LEU A 532 -18.89 -2.19 17.47
CA LEU A 532 -19.28 -1.22 18.49
C LEU A 532 -20.27 -0.18 17.94
N VAL A 533 -20.01 0.38 16.76
CA VAL A 533 -20.89 1.38 16.13
C VAL A 533 -22.24 0.79 15.77
N THR A 534 -22.29 -0.46 15.28
CA THR A 534 -23.56 -1.10 14.91
C THR A 534 -24.32 -1.72 16.08
N TYR A 535 -23.68 -1.91 17.25
CA TYR A 535 -24.30 -2.56 18.43
C TYR A 535 -25.61 -1.90 18.89
N PRO A 536 -25.72 -0.55 19.04
CA PRO A 536 -26.97 0.11 19.46
C PRO A 536 -28.13 -0.18 18.49
N TYR A 537 -27.84 -0.21 17.19
CA TYR A 537 -28.81 -0.53 16.17
C TYR A 537 -29.30 -1.99 16.30
N HIS A 538 -28.39 -2.95 16.50
CA HIS A 538 -28.75 -4.35 16.73
C HIS A 538 -29.55 -4.53 18.03
N LEU A 539 -29.18 -3.84 19.09
CA LEU A 539 -29.93 -3.87 20.34
C LEU A 539 -31.37 -3.36 20.17
N TRP A 540 -31.53 -2.26 19.44
CA TRP A 540 -32.82 -1.70 19.15
C TRP A 540 -33.67 -2.64 18.27
N MET A 541 -33.09 -3.21 17.20
CA MET A 541 -33.76 -4.13 16.29
C MET A 541 -34.17 -5.45 16.98
N ILE A 542 -33.35 -5.97 17.89
CA ILE A 542 -33.68 -7.17 18.67
C ILE A 542 -34.81 -6.87 19.68
N ARG A 543 -34.79 -5.71 20.34
CA ARG A 543 -35.87 -5.30 21.26
C ARG A 543 -37.21 -5.13 20.54
N ARG A 544 -37.20 -4.74 19.27
CA ARG A 544 -38.37 -4.60 18.41
C ARG A 544 -38.79 -5.88 17.70
N GLY A 545 -38.06 -6.99 17.89
CA GLY A 545 -38.32 -8.25 17.22
C GLY A 545 -38.06 -8.29 15.72
N VAL A 546 -37.42 -7.25 15.16
CA VAL A 546 -37.13 -7.15 13.71
C VAL A 546 -35.97 -8.07 13.31
N ILE A 547 -34.92 -8.13 14.15
CA ILE A 547 -33.83 -9.10 14.03
C ILE A 547 -34.03 -10.19 15.06
N ARG A 548 -34.02 -11.43 14.58
CA ARG A 548 -34.03 -12.61 15.46
C ARG A 548 -32.60 -13.09 15.67
N TRP A 549 -32.21 -13.28 16.92
CA TRP A 549 -30.99 -13.93 17.31
C TRP A 549 -31.28 -14.94 18.38
N GLY A 550 -31.31 -16.22 18.00
CA GLY A 550 -31.85 -17.30 18.83
C GLY A 550 -33.36 -17.58 18.60
N SER A 551 -33.85 -18.65 19.20
CA SER A 551 -35.23 -19.17 18.99
C SER A 551 -36.29 -18.46 19.86
N HIS A 552 -36.39 -17.11 19.78
CA HIS A 552 -37.56 -16.44 20.37
C HIS A 552 -38.66 -16.26 19.35
N PRO A 553 -39.94 -16.48 19.75
CA PRO A 553 -41.07 -16.19 18.89
C PRO A 553 -41.08 -14.73 18.48
N ALA A 554 -41.49 -14.44 17.24
CA ALA A 554 -41.71 -13.06 16.81
C ALA A 554 -42.80 -12.46 17.69
N ALA A 555 -42.64 -11.21 18.09
CA ALA A 555 -43.79 -10.41 18.47
C ALA A 555 -44.64 -10.26 17.19
N ASP A 556 -45.90 -10.63 17.24
CA ASP A 556 -46.84 -10.54 16.09
C ASP A 556 -46.97 -9.10 15.55
N ASP A 557 -46.51 -8.08 16.31
CA ASP A 557 -46.50 -6.65 16.00
C ASP A 557 -45.10 -6.08 15.81
N ALA A 558 -44.16 -6.81 15.21
CA ALA A 558 -42.79 -6.28 14.96
C ALA A 558 -42.82 -5.12 13.96
N ARG A 559 -43.11 -3.90 14.43
CA ARG A 559 -42.96 -2.67 13.65
C ARG A 559 -41.47 -2.29 13.58
N GLY A 560 -40.79 -2.71 12.50
CA GLY A 560 -39.46 -2.21 12.16
C GLY A 560 -39.50 -0.72 11.84
N LEU A 561 -38.33 -0.08 11.76
CA LEU A 561 -38.21 1.22 11.10
C LEU A 561 -38.83 1.13 9.71
N ALA A 562 -39.63 2.12 9.34
CA ALA A 562 -40.11 2.23 7.97
C ALA A 562 -38.92 2.20 7.00
N TRP A 563 -39.09 1.57 5.85
CA TRP A 563 -38.00 1.33 4.90
C TRP A 563 -37.20 2.58 4.54
N TYR A 564 -37.85 3.74 4.47
CA TYR A 564 -37.22 5.02 4.17
C TYR A 564 -36.26 5.50 5.28
N TRP A 565 -36.53 5.19 6.56
CA TRP A 565 -35.60 5.47 7.65
C TRP A 565 -34.39 4.55 7.62
N GLN A 566 -34.56 3.29 7.23
CA GLN A 566 -33.45 2.35 7.06
C GLN A 566 -32.56 2.78 5.90
N ALA A 567 -33.16 3.20 4.79
CA ALA A 567 -32.44 3.78 3.65
C ALA A 567 -31.71 5.08 4.03
N ALA A 568 -32.36 5.98 4.78
CA ALA A 568 -31.74 7.21 5.26
C ALA A 568 -30.54 6.94 6.20
N LEU A 569 -30.69 6.00 7.12
CA LEU A 569 -29.60 5.58 8.01
C LEU A 569 -28.43 4.99 7.22
N PHE A 570 -28.69 4.16 6.21
CA PHE A 570 -27.68 3.61 5.32
C PHE A 570 -26.94 4.72 4.56
N LEU A 571 -27.66 5.66 3.95
CA LEU A 571 -27.05 6.76 3.22
C LEU A 571 -26.23 7.70 4.13
N ALA A 572 -26.73 7.98 5.33
CA ALA A 572 -26.01 8.78 6.32
C ALA A 572 -24.72 8.07 6.78
N ALA A 573 -24.77 6.75 7.01
CA ALA A 573 -23.61 5.95 7.38
C ALA A 573 -22.57 5.91 6.23
N LEU A 574 -23.01 5.79 4.98
CA LEU A 574 -22.15 5.81 3.81
C LEU A 574 -21.49 7.20 3.64
N ALA A 575 -22.25 8.29 3.80
CA ALA A 575 -21.69 9.64 3.76
C ALA A 575 -20.67 9.88 4.87
N ALA A 576 -20.94 9.41 6.09
CA ALA A 576 -19.99 9.49 7.21
C ALA A 576 -18.71 8.69 6.94
N MET A 577 -18.83 7.50 6.35
CA MET A 577 -17.69 6.68 5.94
C MET A 577 -16.83 7.42 4.92
N LEU A 578 -17.45 7.96 3.84
CA LEU A 578 -16.74 8.68 2.79
C LEU A 578 -16.05 9.95 3.33
N ALA A 579 -16.75 10.74 4.16
CA ALA A 579 -16.17 11.92 4.80
C ALA A 579 -14.98 11.56 5.68
N ALA A 580 -15.07 10.49 6.48
CA ALA A 580 -13.99 10.05 7.34
C ALA A 580 -12.78 9.54 6.55
N VAL A 581 -13.00 8.83 5.44
CA VAL A 581 -11.92 8.41 4.53
C VAL A 581 -11.26 9.62 3.88
N MET A 582 -12.02 10.57 3.34
CA MET A 582 -11.48 11.80 2.75
C MET A 582 -10.63 12.59 3.76
N PHE A 583 -11.14 12.76 4.97
CA PHE A 583 -10.40 13.43 6.04
C PHE A 583 -9.11 12.68 6.42
N SER A 584 -9.15 11.35 6.49
CA SER A 584 -7.99 10.53 6.84
C SER A 584 -6.91 10.51 5.75
N THR A 585 -7.29 10.69 4.48
CA THR A 585 -6.37 10.73 3.33
C THR A 585 -5.81 12.12 3.05
N GLY A 586 -6.27 13.15 3.76
CA GLY A 586 -5.86 14.54 3.51
C GLY A 586 -6.42 15.11 2.20
N ALA A 587 -7.43 14.48 1.63
CA ALA A 587 -8.11 14.91 0.41
C ALA A 587 -9.28 15.89 0.69
N ALA A 588 -9.38 16.41 1.92
CA ALA A 588 -10.38 17.40 2.33
C ALA A 588 -9.77 18.79 2.44
#